data_f0e4ffd9dd33d6d81930b49431383667
#
_entry.id   f0e4ffd9dd33d6d81930b49431383667
#
_cell.length_a   1.000
_cell.length_b   1.000
_cell.length_c   1.000
_cell.angle_alpha   90.00
_cell.angle_beta   90.00
_cell.angle_gamma   90.00
#
_symmetry.space_group_name_H-M   'P 1'
#
loop_
_entity.id
_entity.type
_entity.pdbx_description
1 polymer ?
#
loop_
_entity_poly.entity_id
_entity_poly.type
_entity_poly.pdbx_seq_one_letter_code
_entity_poly.pdbx_strand_id
1 'polypeptide(L)'
;RKMGNVAVHDGTLTSDDALKVLEELHFLVGEVCILWQLVPDYPEFVKPALQASARPDPTESPKAHVEVAPELCARYAERMRTTRFSVAHDRDENENKKLFLRASLREAGWPVVNRSNTALPGAAAVDCLLDSGDSADYVLYGRDNKPLAIIEQTATMGNLVEGRAKAIDKANQMAAKYGYKPVVYYTNGYYIYCIDQLGYPPRRVFNFHSIEELELLKLRRSIRQDITNPTIDDNITNRDYQKNAIRSVCKTFTGMRRRSLLVMATGTGKTRVSISCVDVLMKANWIK
;
A
#
# COMPACT_ATOMS: atom_id res chain seq x y z
N ARG A 1 10.42 -15.93 7.71
CA ARG A 1 9.27 -16.67 7.10
C ARG A 1 9.14 -18.10 7.62
N LYS A 2 10.24 -18.90 7.74
CA LYS A 2 10.18 -20.29 8.25
C LYS A 2 9.75 -20.35 9.72
N MET A 3 10.32 -19.51 10.60
CA MET A 3 9.97 -19.47 12.03
C MET A 3 8.54 -19.01 12.29
N GLY A 4 8.04 -18.02 11.55
CA GLY A 4 6.66 -17.57 11.65
C GLY A 4 5.63 -18.64 11.29
N ASN A 5 5.92 -19.50 10.31
CA ASN A 5 5.06 -20.62 9.95
C ASN A 5 5.02 -21.71 11.04
N VAL A 6 6.16 -22.01 11.68
CA VAL A 6 6.22 -22.96 12.82
C VAL A 6 5.37 -22.45 13.98
N ALA A 7 5.46 -21.14 14.30
CA ALA A 7 4.66 -20.55 15.39
C ALA A 7 3.15 -20.66 15.18
N VAL A 8 2.69 -20.51 13.94
CA VAL A 8 1.26 -20.49 13.61
C VAL A 8 0.68 -21.90 13.52
N HIS A 9 1.51 -22.89 13.13
CA HIS A 9 1.02 -24.24 12.86
C HIS A 9 1.33 -25.28 13.96
N ASP A 10 2.47 -25.15 14.65
CA ASP A 10 2.91 -26.18 15.60
C ASP A 10 2.92 -25.76 17.07
N GLY A 11 2.74 -24.45 17.36
CA GLY A 11 2.66 -23.93 18.74
C GLY A 11 3.91 -24.17 19.61
N THR A 12 5.06 -24.51 19.02
CA THR A 12 6.28 -24.97 19.71
C THR A 12 7.41 -23.95 19.73
N LEU A 13 7.12 -22.64 19.56
CA LEU A 13 8.15 -21.61 19.70
C LEU A 13 8.68 -21.58 21.14
N THR A 14 9.99 -21.83 21.26
CA THR A 14 10.69 -21.68 22.52
C THR A 14 11.07 -20.22 22.78
N SER A 15 11.35 -19.90 24.05
CA SER A 15 11.86 -18.54 24.41
C SER A 15 13.15 -18.21 23.67
N ASP A 16 13.98 -19.22 23.37
CA ASP A 16 15.22 -19.05 22.62
C ASP A 16 14.94 -18.71 21.14
N ASP A 17 13.91 -19.28 20.55
CA ASP A 17 13.52 -18.93 19.17
C ASP A 17 12.98 -17.48 19.09
N ALA A 18 12.22 -17.07 20.10
CA ALA A 18 11.75 -15.69 20.21
C ALA A 18 12.91 -14.70 20.36
N LEU A 19 13.91 -15.05 21.18
CA LEU A 19 15.12 -14.21 21.34
C LEU A 19 15.92 -14.09 20.03
N LYS A 20 16.09 -15.17 19.28
CA LYS A 20 16.74 -15.12 17.96
C LYS A 20 15.99 -14.20 16.98
N VAL A 21 14.67 -14.28 16.95
CA VAL A 21 13.86 -13.37 16.10
C VAL A 21 14.04 -11.93 16.51
N LEU A 22 14.09 -11.64 17.82
CA LEU A 22 14.34 -10.28 18.33
C LEU A 22 15.75 -9.77 17.98
N GLU A 23 16.75 -10.64 18.04
CA GLU A 23 18.11 -10.32 17.67
C GLU A 23 18.23 -10.02 16.16
N GLU A 24 17.63 -10.85 15.30
CA GLU A 24 17.57 -10.61 13.86
C GLU A 24 16.81 -9.32 13.52
N LEU A 25 15.71 -9.04 14.22
CA LEU A 25 14.94 -7.81 14.03
C LEU A 25 15.73 -6.58 14.47
N HIS A 26 16.43 -6.65 15.60
CA HIS A 26 17.30 -5.58 16.09
C HIS A 26 18.41 -5.27 15.07
N PHE A 27 19.07 -6.30 14.54
CA PHE A 27 20.08 -6.17 13.50
C PHE A 27 19.51 -5.51 12.24
N LEU A 28 18.37 -5.99 11.74
CA LEU A 28 17.72 -5.43 10.55
C LEU A 28 17.35 -3.96 10.73
N VAL A 29 16.80 -3.59 11.89
CA VAL A 29 16.45 -2.20 12.20
C VAL A 29 17.71 -1.34 12.29
N GLY A 30 18.80 -1.85 12.91
CA GLY A 30 20.07 -1.17 12.98
C GLY A 30 20.67 -0.89 11.60
N GLU A 31 20.70 -1.88 10.72
CA GLU A 31 21.17 -1.73 9.34
C GLU A 31 20.35 -0.69 8.57
N VAL A 32 19.02 -0.70 8.71
CA VAL A 32 18.16 0.31 8.09
C VAL A 32 18.47 1.71 8.63
N CYS A 33 18.66 1.84 9.94
CA CYS A 33 18.98 3.12 10.57
C CYS A 33 20.34 3.67 10.11
N ILE A 34 21.35 2.82 9.94
CA ILE A 34 22.67 3.20 9.40
C ILE A 34 22.55 3.57 7.92
N LEU A 35 21.86 2.73 7.13
CA LEU A 35 21.69 2.95 5.68
C LEU A 35 20.99 4.30 5.40
N TRP A 36 20.05 4.67 6.25
CA TRP A 36 19.32 5.93 6.13
C TRP A 36 20.02 7.09 6.87
N GLN A 37 21.22 6.85 7.39
CA GLN A 37 22.01 7.84 8.14
C GLN A 37 21.27 8.45 9.34
N LEU A 38 20.35 7.69 9.92
CA LEU A 38 19.61 8.11 11.10
C LEU A 38 20.48 8.05 12.36
N VAL A 39 21.40 7.09 12.41
CA VAL A 39 22.40 6.92 13.46
C VAL A 39 23.73 6.53 12.83
N PRO A 40 24.87 6.97 13.40
CA PRO A 40 26.19 6.59 12.89
C PRO A 40 26.53 5.13 13.21
N ASP A 41 25.99 4.61 14.28
CA ASP A 41 26.14 3.24 14.75
C ASP A 41 24.95 2.88 15.63
N TYR A 42 24.69 1.58 15.86
CA TYR A 42 23.63 1.13 16.75
C TYR A 42 24.17 0.19 17.84
N PRO A 43 23.57 0.21 19.05
CA PRO A 43 24.07 -0.58 20.17
C PRO A 43 23.94 -2.09 19.90
N GLU A 44 24.86 -2.87 20.44
CA GLU A 44 24.78 -4.33 20.41
C GLU A 44 23.48 -4.83 21.05
N PHE A 45 22.96 -5.93 20.53
CA PHE A 45 21.77 -6.58 21.07
C PHE A 45 22.08 -7.17 22.45
N VAL A 46 21.46 -6.59 23.47
CA VAL A 46 21.56 -7.12 24.84
C VAL A 46 20.39 -8.08 25.06
N LYS A 47 20.68 -9.37 25.22
CA LYS A 47 19.66 -10.37 25.53
C LYS A 47 18.96 -10.04 26.84
N PRO A 48 17.62 -9.85 26.85
CA PRO A 48 16.90 -9.63 28.09
C PRO A 48 17.05 -10.87 29.00
N ALA A 49 17.35 -10.64 30.28
CA ALA A 49 17.34 -11.72 31.26
C ALA A 49 15.90 -12.24 31.41
N LEU A 50 15.65 -13.43 30.87
CA LEU A 50 14.38 -14.10 31.04
C LEU A 50 14.27 -14.53 32.51
N GLN A 51 13.63 -13.70 33.35
CA GLN A 51 13.14 -14.19 34.63
C GLN A 51 12.04 -15.18 34.33
N ALA A 52 12.19 -16.40 34.84
CA ALA A 52 11.12 -17.39 34.80
C ALA A 52 9.93 -16.88 35.61
N SER A 53 9.09 -16.05 34.98
CA SER A 53 7.81 -15.67 35.56
C SER A 53 6.89 -16.86 35.45
N ALA A 54 6.43 -17.38 36.59
CA ALA A 54 5.31 -18.29 36.65
C ALA A 54 4.19 -17.74 35.77
N ARG A 55 3.61 -18.58 34.90
CA ARG A 55 2.47 -18.18 34.07
C ARG A 55 1.39 -17.60 34.99
N PRO A 56 0.92 -16.38 34.74
CA PRO A 56 -0.19 -15.85 35.50
C PRO A 56 -1.42 -16.73 35.21
N ASP A 57 -2.17 -17.03 36.27
CA ASP A 57 -3.41 -17.78 36.22
C ASP A 57 -4.40 -17.06 35.27
N PRO A 58 -5.02 -17.74 34.27
CA PRO A 58 -5.90 -17.09 33.30
C PRO A 58 -7.17 -16.44 33.89
N THR A 59 -7.38 -16.54 35.20
CA THR A 59 -8.50 -15.93 35.92
C THR A 59 -8.21 -14.56 36.52
N GLU A 60 -6.96 -14.10 36.52
CA GLU A 60 -6.65 -12.75 36.97
C GLU A 60 -6.69 -11.76 35.80
N SER A 61 -7.66 -10.84 35.81
CA SER A 61 -7.67 -9.67 34.94
C SER A 61 -6.37 -8.89 35.12
N PRO A 62 -5.79 -8.34 34.03
CA PRO A 62 -4.52 -7.61 34.10
C PRO A 62 -4.69 -6.34 34.95
N LYS A 63 -4.43 -6.45 36.22
CA LYS A 63 -4.13 -5.32 37.11
C LYS A 63 -2.63 -5.16 37.07
N ALA A 64 -2.17 -4.15 36.36
CA ALA A 64 -1.14 -3.21 36.77
C ALA A 64 -0.69 -2.45 35.53
N HIS A 65 -1.04 -1.18 35.48
CA HIS A 65 -0.14 -0.21 34.92
C HIS A 65 1.22 -0.44 35.63
N VAL A 66 2.22 -0.91 34.86
CA VAL A 66 3.60 -0.86 35.31
C VAL A 66 3.89 0.63 35.42
N GLU A 67 3.85 1.18 36.63
CA GLU A 67 4.42 2.49 36.86
C GLU A 67 5.90 2.42 36.54
N VAL A 68 6.23 2.87 35.35
CA VAL A 68 7.62 3.05 34.96
C VAL A 68 8.19 4.09 35.91
N ALA A 69 9.23 3.70 36.66
CA ALA A 69 9.83 4.56 37.68
C ALA A 69 10.09 5.96 37.09
N PRO A 70 9.63 7.03 37.76
CA PRO A 70 9.74 8.41 37.26
C PRO A 70 11.16 8.80 36.85
N GLU A 71 12.15 8.22 37.51
CA GLU A 71 13.59 8.40 37.20
C GLU A 71 13.97 7.80 35.81
N LEU A 72 13.34 6.70 35.41
CA LEU A 72 13.56 6.10 34.08
C LEU A 72 12.94 6.96 32.98
N CYS A 73 11.74 7.49 33.22
CA CYS A 73 11.10 8.44 32.34
C CYS A 73 11.89 9.74 32.21
N ALA A 74 12.42 10.26 33.31
CA ALA A 74 13.27 11.46 33.32
C ALA A 74 14.58 11.23 32.54
N ARG A 75 15.24 10.08 32.74
CA ARG A 75 16.46 9.70 31.98
C ARG A 75 16.18 9.52 30.49
N TYR A 76 15.05 8.93 30.10
CA TYR A 76 14.65 8.83 28.70
C TYR A 76 14.31 10.21 28.11
N ALA A 77 13.60 11.05 28.85
CA ALA A 77 13.28 12.41 28.41
C ALA A 77 14.55 13.27 28.26
N GLU A 78 15.52 13.12 29.16
CA GLU A 78 16.82 13.81 29.08
C GLU A 78 17.67 13.29 27.91
N ARG A 79 17.68 11.97 27.70
CA ARG A 79 18.37 11.35 26.57
C ARG A 79 17.74 11.75 25.23
N MET A 80 16.40 11.87 25.16
CA MET A 80 15.69 12.39 23.98
C MET A 80 15.95 13.88 23.75
N ARG A 81 16.20 14.68 24.82
CA ARG A 81 16.56 16.10 24.69
C ARG A 81 18.01 16.31 24.32
N THR A 82 18.93 15.44 24.79
CA THR A 82 20.38 15.52 24.51
C THR A 82 20.76 14.79 23.25
N THR A 83 20.03 13.78 22.83
CA THR A 83 20.11 13.24 21.48
C THR A 83 19.36 14.23 20.59
N ARG A 84 19.96 15.39 20.35
CA ARG A 84 19.63 16.13 19.15
C ARG A 84 19.98 15.17 18.01
N PHE A 85 18.98 14.56 17.41
CA PHE A 85 19.08 14.11 16.06
C PHE A 85 19.42 15.34 15.23
N SER A 86 20.70 15.61 15.05
CA SER A 86 21.14 16.40 13.94
C SER A 86 21.02 15.52 12.69
N VAL A 87 19.79 15.11 12.38
CA VAL A 87 19.43 14.96 10.99
C VAL A 87 19.87 16.27 10.41
N ALA A 88 20.78 16.22 9.46
CA ALA A 88 21.24 17.40 8.77
C ALA A 88 19.99 18.16 8.33
N HIS A 89 19.63 19.19 9.09
CA HIS A 89 18.42 19.99 8.95
C HIS A 89 18.54 20.96 7.77
N ASP A 90 19.60 20.77 6.96
CA ASP A 90 19.94 21.61 5.82
C ASP A 90 19.37 21.12 4.48
N ARG A 91 18.67 19.98 4.44
CA ARG A 91 17.88 19.68 3.26
C ARG A 91 16.45 20.10 3.52
N ASP A 92 15.96 21.01 2.70
CA ASP A 92 14.55 21.40 2.67
C ASP A 92 13.67 20.13 2.70
N GLU A 93 12.67 20.12 3.58
CA GLU A 93 11.71 19.01 3.71
C GLU A 93 11.16 18.57 2.34
N ASN A 94 11.04 19.51 1.42
CA ASN A 94 10.62 19.27 0.04
C ASN A 94 11.66 18.47 -0.78
N GLU A 95 12.96 18.67 -0.56
CA GLU A 95 14.00 17.89 -1.25
C GLU A 95 14.02 16.43 -0.77
N ASN A 96 13.87 16.20 0.52
CA ASN A 96 13.80 14.85 1.08
C ASN A 96 12.59 14.08 0.56
N LYS A 97 11.44 14.75 0.41
CA LYS A 97 10.24 14.14 -0.18
C LYS A 97 10.45 13.79 -1.65
N LYS A 98 11.07 14.69 -2.41
CA LYS A 98 11.40 14.45 -3.82
C LYS A 98 12.34 13.26 -3.97
N LEU A 99 13.32 13.12 -3.08
CA LEU A 99 14.23 11.97 -3.06
C LEU A 99 13.50 10.67 -2.77
N PHE A 100 12.65 10.65 -1.75
CA PHE A 100 11.85 9.47 -1.39
C PHE A 100 10.90 9.07 -2.52
N LEU A 101 10.20 10.02 -3.11
CA LEU A 101 9.31 9.78 -4.24
C LEU A 101 10.07 9.21 -5.46
N ARG A 102 11.24 9.76 -5.76
CA ARG A 102 12.10 9.27 -6.85
C ARG A 102 12.63 7.86 -6.57
N ALA A 103 12.97 7.54 -5.33
CA ALA A 103 13.37 6.20 -4.93
C ALA A 103 12.24 5.21 -5.14
N SER A 104 11.03 5.51 -4.65
CA SER A 104 9.83 4.69 -4.82
C SER A 104 9.46 4.48 -6.29
N LEU A 105 9.60 5.51 -7.13
CA LEU A 105 9.40 5.37 -8.58
C LEU A 105 10.43 4.44 -9.22
N ARG A 106 11.71 4.54 -8.84
CA ARG A 106 12.76 3.65 -9.34
C ARG A 106 12.53 2.20 -8.90
N GLU A 107 12.13 1.96 -7.66
CA GLU A 107 11.74 0.63 -7.18
C GLU A 107 10.58 0.03 -7.98
N ALA A 108 9.62 0.87 -8.40
CA ALA A 108 8.53 0.48 -9.27
C ALA A 108 8.94 0.33 -10.76
N GLY A 109 10.23 0.49 -11.08
CA GLY A 109 10.78 0.33 -12.42
C GLY A 109 10.66 1.56 -13.32
N TRP A 110 10.39 2.75 -12.76
CA TRP A 110 10.27 3.98 -13.53
C TRP A 110 11.59 4.74 -13.62
N PRO A 111 12.20 4.89 -14.82
CA PRO A 111 13.26 5.86 -15.04
C PRO A 111 12.71 7.28 -14.82
N VAL A 112 13.31 8.02 -13.90
CA VAL A 112 12.89 9.41 -13.60
C VAL A 112 13.72 10.36 -14.45
N VAL A 113 13.06 11.20 -15.24
CA VAL A 113 13.70 12.12 -16.17
C VAL A 113 13.29 13.57 -15.87
N ASN A 114 14.28 14.42 -15.63
CA ASN A 114 14.11 15.84 -15.39
C ASN A 114 13.96 16.58 -16.73
N ARG A 115 12.81 16.50 -17.39
CA ARG A 115 12.54 17.30 -18.58
C ARG A 115 11.06 17.66 -18.62
N SER A 116 10.80 18.92 -18.51
CA SER A 116 9.49 19.51 -18.37
C SER A 116 8.54 19.34 -19.57
N ASN A 117 9.00 19.03 -20.77
CA ASN A 117 8.17 19.11 -21.98
C ASN A 117 8.29 17.94 -22.97
N THR A 118 9.00 16.88 -22.62
CA THR A 118 9.15 15.74 -23.55
C THR A 118 8.61 14.48 -22.89
N ALA A 119 7.48 13.99 -23.39
CA ALA A 119 7.01 12.66 -23.07
C ALA A 119 8.07 11.64 -23.52
N LEU A 120 8.53 10.79 -22.60
CA LEU A 120 9.48 9.73 -22.89
C LEU A 120 8.81 8.39 -22.65
N PRO A 121 8.81 7.50 -23.65
CA PRO A 121 8.21 6.19 -23.51
C PRO A 121 8.76 5.44 -22.29
N GLY A 122 7.87 4.95 -21.43
CA GLY A 122 8.25 4.16 -20.27
C GLY A 122 8.95 4.92 -19.14
N ALA A 123 8.82 6.24 -19.07
CA ALA A 123 9.51 7.06 -18.08
C ALA A 123 8.55 7.91 -17.21
N ALA A 124 9.03 8.29 -16.03
CA ALA A 124 8.42 9.30 -15.17
C ALA A 124 9.02 10.66 -15.48
N ALA A 125 8.23 11.57 -16.04
CA ALA A 125 8.65 12.93 -16.31
C ALA A 125 8.29 13.83 -15.11
N VAL A 126 9.22 14.70 -14.73
CA VAL A 126 9.10 15.62 -13.59
C VAL A 126 8.65 17.01 -14.09
N ASP A 127 7.85 17.71 -13.28
CA ASP A 127 7.39 19.08 -13.53
C ASP A 127 6.78 19.25 -14.94
N CYS A 128 5.85 18.35 -15.29
CA CYS A 128 5.22 18.35 -16.61
C CYS A 128 4.22 19.50 -16.76
N LEU A 129 4.45 20.39 -17.72
CA LEU A 129 3.49 21.42 -18.10
C LEU A 129 2.27 20.79 -18.79
N LEU A 130 1.09 21.16 -18.35
CA LEU A 130 -0.19 20.83 -18.97
C LEU A 130 -0.59 21.93 -19.95
N ASP A 131 -1.50 21.62 -20.87
CA ASP A 131 -1.99 22.57 -21.87
C ASP A 131 -2.73 23.75 -21.22
N SER A 132 -3.17 23.64 -19.98
CA SER A 132 -3.77 24.72 -19.17
C SER A 132 -2.76 25.76 -18.64
N GLY A 133 -1.47 25.48 -18.72
CA GLY A 133 -0.41 26.23 -18.06
C GLY A 133 -0.09 25.78 -16.65
N ASP A 134 -0.86 24.82 -16.06
CA ASP A 134 -0.54 24.18 -14.81
C ASP A 134 0.60 23.16 -14.98
N SER A 135 1.29 22.83 -13.91
CA SER A 135 2.30 21.76 -13.91
C SER A 135 1.89 20.60 -13.03
N ALA A 136 2.15 19.38 -13.49
CA ALA A 136 2.04 18.16 -12.68
C ALA A 136 3.41 17.79 -12.11
N ASP A 137 3.48 17.41 -10.83
CA ASP A 137 4.76 17.06 -10.21
C ASP A 137 5.43 15.89 -10.93
N TYR A 138 4.66 14.84 -11.27
CA TYR A 138 5.14 13.74 -12.12
C TYR A 138 4.03 13.23 -13.02
N VAL A 139 4.41 12.84 -14.25
CA VAL A 139 3.57 12.10 -15.18
C VAL A 139 4.28 10.81 -15.59
N LEU A 140 3.61 9.69 -15.45
CA LEU A 140 4.12 8.38 -15.83
C LEU A 140 3.63 8.05 -17.25
N TYR A 141 4.56 7.94 -18.20
CA TYR A 141 4.24 7.64 -19.58
C TYR A 141 4.40 6.17 -19.90
N GLY A 142 3.42 5.60 -20.59
CA GLY A 142 3.49 4.25 -21.10
C GLY A 142 4.46 4.10 -22.29
N ARG A 143 4.62 2.88 -22.77
CA ARG A 143 5.47 2.58 -23.95
C ARG A 143 4.92 3.21 -25.24
N ASP A 144 3.62 3.49 -25.26
CA ASP A 144 2.93 4.22 -26.33
C ASP A 144 3.08 5.77 -26.25
N ASN A 145 3.92 6.24 -25.35
CA ASN A 145 4.14 7.67 -25.06
C ASN A 145 2.87 8.41 -24.60
N LYS A 146 1.89 7.71 -24.06
CA LYS A 146 0.68 8.30 -23.51
C LYS A 146 0.70 8.25 -21.98
N PRO A 147 0.09 9.23 -21.28
CA PRO A 147 0.10 9.30 -19.83
C PRO A 147 -0.69 8.13 -19.23
N LEU A 148 -0.04 7.26 -18.44
CA LEU A 148 -0.68 6.19 -17.69
C LEU A 148 -1.13 6.65 -16.32
N ALA A 149 -0.32 7.51 -15.68
CA ALA A 149 -0.64 8.03 -14.36
C ALA A 149 -0.10 9.45 -14.17
N ILE A 150 -0.71 10.17 -13.23
CA ILE A 150 -0.28 11.46 -12.72
C ILE A 150 -0.04 11.37 -11.23
N ILE A 151 0.98 12.05 -10.71
CA ILE A 151 1.31 12.09 -9.30
C ILE A 151 1.38 13.55 -8.84
N GLU A 152 0.66 13.85 -7.78
CA GLU A 152 0.68 15.12 -7.08
C GLU A 152 1.21 14.96 -5.67
N GLN A 153 2.18 15.78 -5.32
CA GLN A 153 2.79 15.80 -4.01
C GLN A 153 2.27 17.02 -3.20
N THR A 154 1.80 16.75 -1.99
CA THR A 154 1.42 17.81 -1.04
C THR A 154 2.49 17.95 0.03
N ALA A 155 2.49 19.09 0.74
CA ALA A 155 3.33 19.26 1.93
C ALA A 155 3.01 18.18 2.97
N THR A 156 3.98 17.79 3.80
CA THR A 156 3.82 16.70 4.80
C THR A 156 2.69 16.96 5.79
N MET A 157 2.52 18.20 6.20
CA MET A 157 1.42 18.68 7.04
C MET A 157 0.25 19.22 6.18
N GLY A 158 0.37 19.14 4.84
CA GLY A 158 -0.62 19.63 3.92
C GLY A 158 -1.88 18.76 3.89
N ASN A 159 -2.98 19.39 3.50
CA ASN A 159 -4.27 18.72 3.38
C ASN A 159 -4.28 17.77 2.17
N LEU A 160 -4.23 16.46 2.44
CA LEU A 160 -4.33 15.42 1.40
C LEU A 160 -5.62 15.53 0.56
N VAL A 161 -6.68 16.14 1.10
CA VAL A 161 -7.94 16.35 0.36
C VAL A 161 -7.73 17.38 -0.75
N GLU A 162 -6.97 18.43 -0.47
CA GLU A 162 -6.62 19.46 -1.47
C GLU A 162 -5.72 18.89 -2.56
N GLY A 163 -4.68 18.13 -2.18
CA GLY A 163 -3.82 17.42 -3.14
C GLY A 163 -4.59 16.47 -4.04
N ARG A 164 -5.56 15.74 -3.46
CA ARG A 164 -6.48 14.89 -4.22
C ARG A 164 -7.28 15.69 -5.25
N ALA A 165 -7.83 16.83 -4.86
CA ALA A 165 -8.63 17.67 -5.77
C ALA A 165 -7.79 18.17 -6.94
N LYS A 166 -6.58 18.69 -6.68
CA LYS A 166 -5.62 19.13 -7.71
C LYS A 166 -5.25 17.99 -8.66
N ALA A 167 -4.93 16.82 -8.12
CA ALA A 167 -4.57 15.65 -8.91
C ALA A 167 -5.70 15.18 -9.83
N ILE A 168 -6.95 15.20 -9.34
CA ILE A 168 -8.12 14.85 -10.13
C ILE A 168 -8.36 15.88 -11.25
N ASP A 169 -8.23 17.16 -10.96
CA ASP A 169 -8.41 18.22 -11.95
C ASP A 169 -7.40 18.09 -13.08
N LYS A 170 -6.12 17.93 -12.78
CA LYS A 170 -5.07 17.70 -13.78
C LYS A 170 -5.30 16.43 -14.60
N ALA A 171 -5.79 15.36 -13.97
CA ALA A 171 -6.17 14.14 -14.70
C ALA A 171 -7.37 14.36 -15.65
N ASN A 172 -8.32 15.23 -15.29
CA ASN A 172 -9.43 15.63 -16.17
C ASN A 172 -8.92 16.44 -17.37
N GLN A 173 -7.98 17.34 -17.17
CA GLN A 173 -7.34 18.10 -18.25
C GLN A 173 -6.62 17.15 -19.22
N MET A 174 -5.87 16.18 -18.71
CA MET A 174 -5.24 15.16 -19.56
C MET A 174 -6.27 14.29 -20.29
N ALA A 175 -7.41 14.00 -19.66
CA ALA A 175 -8.46 13.21 -20.30
C ALA A 175 -9.04 13.91 -21.53
N ALA A 176 -9.16 15.22 -21.51
CA ALA A 176 -9.63 16.01 -22.66
C ALA A 176 -8.67 15.84 -23.87
N LYS A 177 -7.37 15.78 -23.62
CA LYS A 177 -6.35 15.64 -24.68
C LYS A 177 -6.19 14.20 -25.19
N TYR A 178 -6.19 13.22 -24.29
CA TYR A 178 -5.84 11.83 -24.63
C TYR A 178 -7.04 10.90 -24.76
N GLY A 179 -8.26 11.38 -24.46
CA GLY A 179 -9.49 10.60 -24.57
C GLY A 179 -9.74 9.60 -23.43
N TYR A 180 -8.88 9.56 -22.40
CA TYR A 180 -9.04 8.73 -21.22
C TYR A 180 -8.36 9.36 -19.99
N LYS A 181 -8.87 9.07 -18.81
CA LYS A 181 -8.29 9.55 -17.54
C LYS A 181 -7.09 8.70 -17.13
N PRO A 182 -5.91 9.28 -16.87
CA PRO A 182 -4.80 8.56 -16.27
C PRO A 182 -5.14 8.13 -14.83
N VAL A 183 -4.41 7.15 -14.29
CA VAL A 183 -4.44 6.82 -12.87
C VAL A 183 -3.95 8.02 -12.09
N VAL A 184 -4.59 8.31 -10.95
CA VAL A 184 -4.21 9.45 -10.12
C VAL A 184 -3.56 8.93 -8.85
N TYR A 185 -2.36 9.44 -8.58
CA TYR A 185 -1.71 9.32 -7.28
C TYR A 185 -1.63 10.67 -6.61
N TYR A 186 -1.84 10.70 -5.31
CA TYR A 186 -1.54 11.84 -4.48
C TYR A 186 -0.85 11.37 -3.21
N THR A 187 0.15 12.14 -2.77
CA THR A 187 1.03 11.74 -1.69
C THR A 187 1.49 12.95 -0.87
N ASN A 188 1.73 12.72 0.42
CA ASN A 188 2.41 13.67 1.30
C ASN A 188 3.87 13.26 1.59
N GLY A 189 4.41 12.33 0.80
CA GLY A 189 5.74 11.77 1.00
C GLY A 189 5.76 10.48 1.85
N TYR A 190 4.82 10.32 2.80
CA TYR A 190 4.73 9.11 3.66
C TYR A 190 3.63 8.15 3.21
N TYR A 191 2.53 8.69 2.69
CA TYR A 191 1.38 7.90 2.28
C TYR A 191 1.08 8.15 0.82
N ILE A 192 0.98 7.09 0.05
CA ILE A 192 0.62 7.12 -1.35
C ILE A 192 -0.83 6.65 -1.47
N TYR A 193 -1.67 7.47 -2.08
CA TYR A 193 -3.05 7.13 -2.39
C TYR A 193 -3.21 7.00 -3.89
N CYS A 194 -4.04 6.05 -4.31
CA CYS A 194 -4.30 5.73 -5.71
C CYS A 194 -5.80 5.80 -6.01
N ILE A 195 -6.14 6.45 -7.12
CA ILE A 195 -7.46 6.40 -7.76
C ILE A 195 -7.26 5.70 -9.11
N ASP A 196 -7.73 4.47 -9.20
CA ASP A 196 -7.49 3.58 -10.36
C ASP A 196 -8.42 3.85 -11.55
N GLN A 197 -9.33 4.81 -11.43
CA GLN A 197 -10.32 5.19 -12.45
C GLN A 197 -11.29 4.06 -12.86
N LEU A 198 -11.40 3.02 -12.00
CA LEU A 198 -12.39 1.94 -12.15
C LEU A 198 -13.71 2.25 -11.43
N GLY A 199 -13.86 3.46 -10.88
CA GLY A 199 -15.02 3.90 -10.12
C GLY A 199 -14.93 3.63 -8.61
N TYR A 200 -13.88 2.97 -8.15
CA TYR A 200 -13.68 2.74 -6.73
C TYR A 200 -13.18 3.98 -5.98
N PRO A 201 -13.49 4.10 -4.67
CA PRO A 201 -12.94 5.16 -3.85
C PRO A 201 -11.40 5.07 -3.78
N PRO A 202 -10.72 6.18 -3.49
CA PRO A 202 -9.27 6.20 -3.30
C PRO A 202 -8.81 5.14 -2.30
N ARG A 203 -7.67 4.51 -2.58
CA ARG A 203 -7.05 3.55 -1.66
C ARG A 203 -5.61 3.90 -1.38
N ARG A 204 -5.15 3.63 -0.18
CA ARG A 204 -3.72 3.68 0.14
C ARG A 204 -3.01 2.52 -0.54
N VAL A 205 -1.85 2.79 -1.11
CA VAL A 205 -0.95 1.80 -1.72
C VAL A 205 0.43 1.91 -1.07
N PHE A 206 1.21 0.83 -1.11
CA PHE A 206 2.54 0.82 -0.51
C PHE A 206 3.59 1.44 -1.44
N ASN A 207 3.41 1.26 -2.76
CA ASN A 207 4.30 1.80 -3.78
C ASN A 207 3.49 2.12 -5.05
N PHE A 208 4.13 2.76 -6.02
CA PHE A 208 3.57 2.98 -7.35
C PHE A 208 3.48 1.67 -8.12
N HIS A 209 2.50 1.59 -9.02
CA HIS A 209 2.39 0.46 -9.93
C HIS A 209 3.49 0.53 -10.99
N SER A 210 3.95 -0.63 -11.48
CA SER A 210 4.87 -0.72 -12.61
C SER A 210 4.20 -0.31 -13.93
N ILE A 211 4.98 -0.18 -14.99
CA ILE A 211 4.47 0.11 -16.34
C ILE A 211 3.45 -0.94 -16.77
N GLU A 212 3.81 -2.21 -16.60
CA GLU A 212 2.97 -3.36 -16.96
C GLU A 212 1.64 -3.35 -16.21
N GLU A 213 1.68 -3.04 -14.92
CA GLU A 213 0.47 -2.96 -14.10
C GLU A 213 -0.44 -1.81 -14.53
N LEU A 214 0.11 -0.64 -14.84
CA LEU A 214 -0.68 0.50 -15.32
C LEU A 214 -1.24 0.27 -16.73
N GLU A 215 -0.47 -0.31 -17.63
CA GLU A 215 -0.93 -0.71 -18.96
C GLU A 215 -2.06 -1.75 -18.86
N LEU A 216 -1.92 -2.73 -17.95
CA LEU A 216 -2.96 -3.71 -17.67
C LEU A 216 -4.22 -3.07 -17.07
N LEU A 217 -4.06 -2.10 -16.16
CA LEU A 217 -5.19 -1.33 -15.61
C LEU A 217 -5.93 -0.56 -16.73
N LYS A 218 -5.19 0.06 -17.65
CA LYS A 218 -5.74 0.76 -18.81
C LYS A 218 -6.51 -0.20 -19.71
N LEU A 219 -5.94 -1.36 -20.02
CA LEU A 219 -6.60 -2.40 -20.80
C LEU A 219 -7.86 -2.91 -20.12
N ARG A 220 -7.80 -3.25 -18.84
CA ARG A 220 -8.96 -3.73 -18.07
C ARG A 220 -10.13 -2.77 -18.08
N ARG A 221 -9.88 -1.45 -18.05
CA ARG A 221 -10.95 -0.45 -18.14
C ARG A 221 -11.73 -0.55 -19.44
N SER A 222 -11.06 -0.88 -20.56
CA SER A 222 -11.69 -0.95 -21.87
C SER A 222 -12.38 -2.27 -22.16
N ILE A 223 -11.91 -3.39 -21.56
CA ILE A 223 -12.45 -4.73 -21.83
C ILE A 223 -13.34 -5.31 -20.73
N ARG A 224 -13.46 -4.61 -19.60
CA ARG A 224 -14.24 -5.04 -18.45
C ARG A 224 -15.73 -5.11 -18.81
N GLN A 225 -16.33 -6.27 -18.60
CA GLN A 225 -17.75 -6.51 -18.88
C GLN A 225 -18.60 -6.27 -17.64
N ASP A 226 -19.88 -6.00 -17.84
CA ASP A 226 -20.84 -5.90 -16.75
C ASP A 226 -21.09 -7.28 -16.11
N ILE A 227 -21.10 -7.30 -14.78
CA ILE A 227 -21.38 -8.49 -13.97
C ILE A 227 -22.68 -8.36 -13.15
N THR A 228 -23.52 -7.41 -13.48
CA THR A 228 -24.81 -7.22 -12.77
C THR A 228 -25.69 -8.48 -12.90
N ASN A 229 -25.68 -9.10 -14.08
CA ASN A 229 -26.34 -10.36 -14.35
C ASN A 229 -25.33 -11.39 -14.86
N PRO A 230 -24.54 -11.99 -13.96
CA PRO A 230 -23.45 -12.87 -14.36
C PRO A 230 -23.96 -14.18 -14.94
N THR A 231 -23.32 -14.66 -16.00
CA THR A 231 -23.50 -16.03 -16.47
C THR A 231 -22.73 -16.97 -15.54
N ILE A 232 -23.47 -17.81 -14.82
CA ILE A 232 -22.91 -18.75 -13.85
C ILE A 232 -22.87 -20.14 -14.47
N ASP A 233 -21.72 -20.82 -14.39
CA ASP A 233 -21.55 -22.15 -14.91
C ASP A 233 -22.22 -23.18 -13.98
N ASP A 234 -23.26 -23.87 -14.49
CA ASP A 234 -24.03 -24.87 -13.76
C ASP A 234 -23.20 -26.13 -13.42
N ASN A 235 -22.12 -26.39 -14.13
CA ASN A 235 -21.20 -27.49 -13.82
C ASN A 235 -20.41 -27.19 -12.53
N ILE A 236 -20.13 -25.91 -12.25
CA ILE A 236 -19.45 -25.50 -11.03
C ILE A 236 -20.49 -25.34 -9.90
N THR A 237 -21.63 -24.67 -10.17
CA THR A 237 -22.58 -24.26 -9.14
C THR A 237 -24.00 -24.33 -9.68
N ASN A 238 -24.74 -25.34 -9.27
CA ASN A 238 -26.10 -25.63 -9.79
C ASN A 238 -27.24 -25.31 -8.80
N ARG A 239 -26.94 -25.00 -7.52
CA ARG A 239 -27.97 -24.74 -6.50
C ARG A 239 -28.34 -23.26 -6.46
N ASP A 240 -29.63 -22.95 -6.37
CA ASP A 240 -30.15 -21.57 -6.45
C ASP A 240 -29.58 -20.65 -5.36
N TYR A 241 -29.43 -21.13 -4.12
CA TYR A 241 -28.85 -20.31 -3.06
C TYR A 241 -27.38 -19.98 -3.31
N GLN A 242 -26.62 -20.86 -3.96
CA GLN A 242 -25.23 -20.61 -4.35
C GLN A 242 -25.18 -19.57 -5.48
N LYS A 243 -26.05 -19.70 -6.50
CA LYS A 243 -26.17 -18.71 -7.58
C LYS A 243 -26.58 -17.34 -7.04
N ASN A 244 -27.50 -17.28 -6.08
CA ASN A 244 -27.91 -16.05 -5.43
C ASN A 244 -26.77 -15.40 -4.63
N ALA A 245 -25.96 -16.21 -3.96
CA ALA A 245 -24.75 -15.74 -3.27
C ALA A 245 -23.75 -15.09 -4.25
N ILE A 246 -23.49 -15.73 -5.40
CA ILE A 246 -22.62 -15.21 -6.46
C ILE A 246 -23.17 -13.89 -7.01
N ARG A 247 -24.47 -13.82 -7.34
CA ARG A 247 -25.11 -12.58 -7.81
C ARG A 247 -24.99 -11.46 -6.78
N SER A 248 -25.13 -11.77 -5.48
CA SER A 248 -24.96 -10.78 -4.40
C SER A 248 -23.54 -10.25 -4.32
N VAL A 249 -22.53 -11.11 -4.50
CA VAL A 249 -21.11 -10.69 -4.58
C VAL A 249 -20.88 -9.79 -5.80
N CYS A 250 -21.36 -10.19 -6.96
CA CYS A 250 -21.27 -9.39 -8.19
C CYS A 250 -21.94 -8.02 -8.04
N LYS A 251 -23.13 -7.96 -7.44
CA LYS A 251 -23.83 -6.70 -7.13
C LYS A 251 -23.02 -5.82 -6.16
N THR A 252 -22.32 -6.42 -5.21
CA THR A 252 -21.45 -5.66 -4.30
C THR A 252 -20.29 -5.02 -5.07
N PHE A 253 -19.68 -5.75 -5.99
CA PHE A 253 -18.56 -5.24 -6.79
C PHE A 253 -19.01 -4.21 -7.84
N THR A 254 -20.16 -4.39 -8.49
CA THR A 254 -20.72 -3.35 -9.38
C THR A 254 -21.07 -2.08 -8.61
N GLY A 255 -21.46 -2.20 -7.34
CA GLY A 255 -21.63 -1.06 -6.41
C GLY A 255 -20.31 -0.43 -5.93
N MET A 256 -19.20 -0.70 -6.61
CA MET A 256 -17.86 -0.14 -6.35
C MET A 256 -17.34 -0.39 -4.93
N ARG A 257 -17.72 -1.52 -4.34
CA ARG A 257 -17.17 -2.02 -3.08
C ARG A 257 -16.07 -3.04 -3.37
N ARG A 258 -14.92 -2.92 -2.73
CA ARG A 258 -13.76 -3.81 -2.95
C ARG A 258 -13.82 -5.09 -2.12
N ARG A 259 -14.73 -5.19 -1.17
CA ARG A 259 -14.85 -6.33 -0.25
C ARG A 259 -16.29 -6.76 -0.14
N SER A 260 -16.49 -8.07 -0.09
CA SER A 260 -17.78 -8.70 0.19
C SER A 260 -17.57 -9.78 1.25
N LEU A 261 -18.49 -9.91 2.17
CA LEU A 261 -18.50 -10.98 3.16
C LEU A 261 -19.62 -11.95 2.79
N LEU A 262 -19.27 -13.22 2.61
CA LEU A 262 -20.21 -14.30 2.36
C LEU A 262 -20.21 -15.26 3.55
N VAL A 263 -21.33 -15.35 4.25
CA VAL A 263 -21.54 -16.27 5.37
C VAL A 263 -22.39 -17.44 4.91
N MET A 264 -21.82 -18.63 5.00
CA MET A 264 -22.48 -19.87 4.59
C MET A 264 -22.20 -20.97 5.61
N ALA A 265 -23.17 -21.84 5.88
CA ALA A 265 -23.03 -22.98 6.78
C ALA A 265 -21.98 -24.00 6.27
N THR A 266 -21.51 -24.86 7.14
CA THR A 266 -20.60 -25.97 6.79
C THR A 266 -21.31 -26.93 5.84
N GLY A 267 -20.62 -27.46 4.82
CA GLY A 267 -21.20 -28.41 3.85
C GLY A 267 -22.04 -27.77 2.74
N THR A 268 -22.31 -26.46 2.77
CA THR A 268 -23.12 -25.78 1.73
C THR A 268 -22.35 -25.45 0.43
N GLY A 269 -21.09 -25.84 0.34
CA GLY A 269 -20.27 -25.66 -0.86
C GLY A 269 -19.63 -24.29 -0.99
N LYS A 270 -19.15 -23.71 0.11
CA LYS A 270 -18.40 -22.42 0.12
C LYS A 270 -17.31 -22.35 -0.94
N THR A 271 -16.50 -23.42 -1.04
CA THR A 271 -15.41 -23.48 -2.03
C THR A 271 -15.94 -23.43 -3.46
N ARG A 272 -17.04 -24.12 -3.76
CA ARG A 272 -17.67 -24.06 -5.10
C ARG A 272 -18.14 -22.65 -5.44
N VAL A 273 -18.79 -21.98 -4.49
CA VAL A 273 -19.21 -20.57 -4.67
C VAL A 273 -18.03 -19.67 -4.91
N SER A 274 -16.92 -19.84 -4.16
CA SER A 274 -15.69 -19.05 -4.36
C SER A 274 -15.10 -19.29 -5.75
N ILE A 275 -14.98 -20.53 -6.20
CA ILE A 275 -14.48 -20.88 -7.53
C ILE A 275 -15.38 -20.27 -8.62
N SER A 276 -16.68 -20.40 -8.48
CA SER A 276 -17.63 -19.84 -9.45
C SER A 276 -17.62 -18.31 -9.47
N CYS A 277 -17.41 -17.65 -8.32
CA CYS A 277 -17.18 -16.21 -8.29
C CYS A 277 -15.93 -15.82 -9.07
N VAL A 278 -14.82 -16.55 -8.88
CA VAL A 278 -13.57 -16.32 -9.61
C VAL A 278 -13.78 -16.52 -11.11
N ASP A 279 -14.44 -17.61 -11.52
CA ASP A 279 -14.74 -17.89 -12.93
C ASP A 279 -15.55 -16.75 -13.59
N VAL A 280 -16.60 -16.29 -12.93
CA VAL A 280 -17.40 -15.15 -13.41
C VAL A 280 -16.56 -13.89 -13.56
N LEU A 281 -15.74 -13.58 -12.56
CA LEU A 281 -14.91 -12.37 -12.57
C LEU A 281 -13.78 -12.44 -13.60
N MET A 282 -13.20 -13.62 -13.85
CA MET A 282 -12.20 -13.85 -14.88
C MET A 282 -12.80 -13.70 -16.28
N LYS A 283 -13.95 -14.35 -16.54
CA LYS A 283 -14.65 -14.26 -17.83
C LYS A 283 -15.08 -12.83 -18.17
N ALA A 284 -15.40 -12.05 -17.16
CA ALA A 284 -15.78 -10.64 -17.30
C ALA A 284 -14.58 -9.66 -17.27
N ASN A 285 -13.34 -10.12 -17.25
CA ASN A 285 -12.12 -9.32 -17.18
C ASN A 285 -12.02 -8.41 -15.93
N TRP A 286 -12.61 -8.82 -14.81
CA TRP A 286 -12.49 -8.09 -13.55
C TRP A 286 -11.23 -8.44 -12.77
N ILE A 287 -10.78 -9.68 -12.91
CA ILE A 287 -9.56 -10.22 -12.30
C ILE A 287 -8.75 -10.99 -13.36
N LYS A 288 -7.52 -11.32 -13.02
CA LYS A 288 -6.58 -12.06 -13.88
C LYS A 288 -6.43 -13.49 -13.37
#